data_4b038b6136bc66e33274b24190d73ccc
#
_entry.id   4b038b6136bc66e33274b24190d73ccc
#
_cell.length_a   1.000
_cell.length_b   1.000
_cell.length_c   1.000
_cell.angle_alpha   90.00
_cell.angle_beta   90.00
_cell.angle_gamma   90.00
#
_symmetry.space_group_name_H-M   'P 1'
#
loop_
_entity.id
_entity.type
_entity.pdbx_description
1 polymer ?
#
loop_
_entity_poly.entity_id
_entity_poly.type
_entity_poly.pdbx_seq_one_letter_code
_entity_poly.pdbx_strand_id
1 'polypeptide(L)'
;MNVLGVKFSSSGREDVDVRTLGLGRPFAIELLDPHRTLFTQVEITQVQIIINKSTDAIQIRDLQLVTKEQLSVLKEGEEEKTKIYRALCVTLDGSTLTAEDLDRINGTTELVLMQKTPLRVLHRY
;
A
#
# COMPACT_ATOMS: atom_id res chain seq x y z
N MET A 1 -14.02 18.29 -13.12
CA MET A 1 -14.39 17.02 -13.80
C MET A 1 -15.63 16.51 -13.08
N ASN A 2 -16.79 16.51 -13.73
CA ASN A 2 -18.00 15.97 -13.11
C ASN A 2 -18.01 14.45 -13.39
N VAL A 3 -18.08 13.65 -12.34
CA VAL A 3 -18.24 12.19 -12.39
C VAL A 3 -19.34 11.81 -11.43
N LEU A 4 -20.10 10.76 -11.72
CA LEU A 4 -21.16 10.24 -10.82
C LEU A 4 -20.59 9.53 -9.60
N GLY A 5 -19.37 9.06 -9.67
CA GLY A 5 -18.70 8.42 -8.55
C GLY A 5 -17.28 8.00 -8.86
N VAL A 6 -16.58 7.59 -7.81
CA VAL A 6 -15.20 7.14 -7.87
C VAL A 6 -15.09 5.85 -7.08
N LYS A 7 -14.45 4.81 -7.65
CA LYS A 7 -14.05 3.61 -6.92
C LYS A 7 -12.55 3.54 -6.82
N PHE A 8 -12.05 3.37 -5.60
CA PHE A 8 -10.66 3.15 -5.31
C PHE A 8 -10.39 1.65 -5.09
N SER A 9 -9.31 1.16 -5.65
CA SER A 9 -8.81 -0.20 -5.43
C SER A 9 -7.30 -0.15 -5.26
N SER A 10 -6.78 -0.84 -4.27
CA SER A 10 -5.34 -0.97 -4.06
C SER A 10 -4.93 -2.43 -4.05
N SER A 11 -3.67 -2.70 -4.34
CA SER A 11 -3.07 -4.04 -4.20
C SER A 11 -2.76 -4.30 -2.73
N GLY A 12 -3.75 -4.77 -1.98
CA GLY A 12 -3.70 -5.02 -0.55
C GLY A 12 -4.52 -4.04 0.27
N ARG A 13 -4.43 -4.16 1.58
CA ARG A 13 -5.18 -3.33 2.51
C ARG A 13 -4.37 -2.12 2.95
N GLU A 14 -5.02 -0.96 2.96
CA GLU A 14 -4.50 0.27 3.57
C GLU A 14 -4.83 0.27 5.06
N ASP A 15 -3.80 0.32 5.90
CA ASP A 15 -3.95 0.44 7.34
C ASP A 15 -3.31 1.75 7.82
N VAL A 16 -4.00 2.47 8.71
CA VAL A 16 -3.57 3.78 9.23
C VAL A 16 -2.19 3.71 9.89
N ASP A 17 -1.88 2.58 10.53
CA ASP A 17 -0.66 2.41 11.29
C ASP A 17 0.52 1.91 10.45
N VAL A 18 0.30 1.61 9.18
CA VAL A 18 1.34 1.06 8.30
C VAL A 18 1.65 2.03 7.17
N ARG A 19 2.83 2.59 7.18
CA ARG A 19 3.32 3.44 6.08
C ARG A 19 3.70 2.59 4.88
N THR A 20 3.25 2.99 3.71
CA THR A 20 3.75 2.43 2.46
C THR A 20 5.10 3.04 2.15
N LEU A 21 6.16 2.21 2.14
CA LEU A 21 7.54 2.62 1.92
C LEU A 21 8.09 2.07 0.60
N GLY A 22 9.26 2.56 0.20
CA GLY A 22 9.95 2.12 -1.00
C GLY A 22 9.27 2.62 -2.27
N LEU A 23 9.03 1.72 -3.21
CA LEU A 23 8.46 2.05 -4.53
C LEU A 23 6.95 2.33 -4.50
N GLY A 24 6.32 2.23 -3.34
CA GLY A 24 4.88 2.43 -3.18
C GLY A 24 4.08 1.16 -3.42
N ARG A 25 2.78 1.33 -3.48
CA ARG A 25 1.81 0.25 -3.70
C ARG A 25 0.98 0.55 -4.94
N PRO A 26 0.75 -0.43 -5.81
CA PRO A 26 -0.16 -0.25 -6.94
C PRO A 26 -1.58 0.04 -6.47
N PHE A 27 -2.23 0.98 -7.13
CA PHE A 27 -3.63 1.31 -6.92
C PHE A 27 -4.31 1.61 -8.25
N ALA A 28 -5.63 1.59 -8.25
CA ALA A 28 -6.44 2.01 -9.38
C ALA A 28 -7.62 2.86 -8.92
N ILE A 29 -8.01 3.80 -9.78
CA ILE A 29 -9.19 4.63 -9.59
C ILE A 29 -10.09 4.42 -10.80
N GLU A 30 -11.30 3.93 -10.57
CA GLU A 30 -12.36 3.85 -11.57
C GLU A 30 -13.25 5.08 -11.45
N LEU A 31 -13.36 5.85 -12.51
CA LEU A 31 -14.30 6.97 -12.61
C LEU A 31 -15.61 6.45 -13.21
N LEU A 32 -16.71 6.63 -12.50
CA LEU A 32 -18.04 6.20 -12.97
C LEU A 32 -18.68 7.31 -13.78
N ASP A 33 -19.09 6.96 -15.00
CA ASP A 33 -19.75 7.86 -15.96
C ASP A 33 -19.02 9.21 -16.14
N PRO A 34 -17.74 9.18 -16.52
CA PRO A 34 -16.97 10.41 -16.70
C PRO A 34 -17.41 11.13 -17.99
N HIS A 35 -17.51 12.45 -17.95
CA HIS A 35 -17.81 13.25 -19.12
C HIS A 35 -16.75 13.18 -20.22
N ARG A 36 -15.53 12.81 -19.88
CA ARG A 36 -14.40 12.65 -20.80
C ARG A 36 -13.63 11.37 -20.46
N THR A 37 -13.35 10.57 -21.47
CA THR A 37 -12.64 9.29 -21.34
C THR A 37 -11.29 9.27 -22.06
N LEU A 38 -11.12 10.15 -23.05
CA LEU A 38 -9.89 10.20 -23.84
C LEU A 38 -8.92 11.21 -23.23
N PHE A 39 -7.79 10.72 -22.79
CA PHE A 39 -6.68 11.51 -22.27
C PHE A 39 -5.39 11.07 -22.93
N THR A 40 -4.53 12.04 -23.21
CA THR A 40 -3.15 11.79 -23.63
C THR A 40 -2.28 11.45 -22.42
N GLN A 41 -1.17 10.74 -22.62
CA GLN A 41 -0.21 10.47 -21.55
C GLN A 41 0.36 11.75 -20.94
N VAL A 42 0.50 12.81 -21.73
CA VAL A 42 0.94 14.14 -21.24
C VAL A 42 -0.05 14.70 -20.22
N GLU A 43 -1.36 14.65 -20.50
CA GLU A 43 -2.40 15.11 -19.57
C GLU A 43 -2.40 14.29 -18.28
N ILE A 44 -2.25 12.96 -18.37
CA ILE A 44 -2.17 12.09 -17.20
C ILE A 44 -0.93 12.40 -16.36
N THR A 45 0.21 12.66 -17.00
CA THR A 45 1.44 13.09 -16.30
C THR A 45 1.23 14.42 -15.59
N GLN A 46 0.52 15.37 -16.19
CA GLN A 46 0.19 16.65 -15.54
C GLN A 46 -0.72 16.45 -14.32
N VAL A 47 -1.69 15.53 -14.40
CA VAL A 47 -2.54 15.16 -13.25
C VAL A 47 -1.68 14.61 -12.10
N GLN A 48 -0.74 13.71 -12.38
CA GLN A 48 0.20 13.21 -11.39
C GLN A 48 0.99 14.33 -10.70
N ILE A 49 1.54 15.27 -11.49
CA ILE A 49 2.29 16.41 -10.97
C ILE A 49 1.41 17.28 -10.07
N ILE A 50 0.18 17.55 -10.47
CA ILE A 50 -0.77 18.35 -9.69
C ILE A 50 -1.07 17.67 -8.35
N ILE A 51 -1.33 16.36 -8.35
CA ILE A 51 -1.59 15.59 -7.13
C ILE A 51 -0.38 15.67 -6.19
N ASN A 52 0.82 15.39 -6.70
CA ASN A 52 2.05 15.41 -5.89
C ASN A 52 2.41 16.81 -5.35
N LYS A 53 1.93 17.87 -5.99
CA LYS A 53 2.10 19.25 -5.50
C LYS A 53 1.01 19.70 -4.52
N SER A 54 -0.11 19.01 -4.47
CA SER A 54 -1.27 19.42 -3.65
C SER A 54 -1.09 19.11 -2.17
N THR A 55 -0.23 18.16 -1.83
CA THR A 55 0.01 17.71 -0.44
C THR A 55 1.35 16.98 -0.33
N ASP A 56 2.00 17.11 0.83
CA ASP A 56 3.20 16.34 1.18
C ASP A 56 2.87 14.97 1.82
N ALA A 57 1.60 14.71 2.12
CA ALA A 57 1.17 13.48 2.78
C ALA A 57 1.09 12.28 1.83
N ILE A 58 0.96 12.52 0.52
CA ILE A 58 0.78 11.50 -0.50
C ILE A 58 1.68 11.81 -1.68
N GLN A 59 2.32 10.78 -2.22
CA GLN A 59 3.01 10.86 -3.50
C GLN A 59 2.61 9.69 -4.39
N ILE A 60 2.31 9.96 -5.64
CA ILE A 60 2.00 8.96 -6.65
C ILE A 60 2.99 9.03 -7.81
N ARG A 61 3.19 7.90 -8.49
CA ARG A 61 4.07 7.79 -9.64
C ARG A 61 3.47 6.84 -10.68
N ASP A 62 3.99 6.95 -11.88
CA ASP A 62 3.66 6.05 -12.99
C ASP A 62 2.14 5.99 -13.30
N LEU A 63 1.46 7.15 -13.15
CA LEU A 63 0.03 7.25 -13.43
C LEU A 63 -0.23 7.04 -14.92
N GLN A 64 -1.15 6.13 -15.25
CA GLN A 64 -1.50 5.79 -16.63
C GLN A 64 -2.97 5.34 -16.73
N LEU A 65 -3.53 5.43 -17.94
CA LEU A 65 -4.81 4.82 -18.24
C LEU A 65 -4.64 3.32 -18.44
N VAL A 66 -5.55 2.54 -17.86
CA VAL A 66 -5.56 1.08 -17.96
C VAL A 66 -6.96 0.57 -18.30
N THR A 67 -7.04 -0.61 -18.90
CA THR A 67 -8.30 -1.30 -19.13
C THR A 67 -8.73 -2.15 -17.92
N LYS A 68 -9.97 -2.63 -17.92
CA LYS A 68 -10.45 -3.54 -16.86
C LYS A 68 -9.69 -4.87 -16.83
N GLU A 69 -9.27 -5.36 -17.98
CA GLU A 69 -8.48 -6.58 -18.09
C GLU A 69 -7.10 -6.42 -17.45
N GLN A 70 -6.47 -5.26 -17.66
CA GLN A 70 -5.19 -4.94 -17.01
C GLN A 70 -5.32 -4.76 -15.50
N LEU A 71 -6.49 -4.35 -15.02
CA LEU A 71 -6.81 -4.24 -13.60
C LEU A 71 -6.92 -5.60 -12.89
N SER A 72 -7.30 -6.68 -13.59
CA SER A 72 -7.37 -8.02 -12.98
C SER A 72 -6.01 -8.49 -12.47
N VAL A 73 -4.95 -8.17 -13.19
CA VAL A 73 -3.56 -8.47 -12.80
C VAL A 73 -3.15 -7.81 -11.47
N LEU A 74 -3.73 -6.66 -11.16
CA LEU A 74 -3.51 -5.98 -9.87
C LEU A 74 -4.07 -6.79 -8.70
N LYS A 75 -5.22 -7.44 -8.89
CA LYS A 75 -5.88 -8.27 -7.86
C LYS A 75 -5.18 -9.62 -7.69
N GLU A 76 -4.78 -10.27 -8.77
CA GLU A 76 -4.04 -11.53 -8.74
C GLU A 76 -2.69 -11.37 -8.02
N GLY A 77 -1.99 -10.25 -8.25
CA GLY A 77 -0.75 -9.94 -7.55
C GLY A 77 -0.90 -9.67 -6.04
N GLU A 78 -2.13 -9.57 -5.52
CA GLU A 78 -2.41 -9.37 -4.10
C GLU A 78 -2.22 -10.66 -3.28
N GLU A 79 -2.52 -11.81 -3.87
CA GLU A 79 -2.47 -13.11 -3.20
C GLU A 79 -1.07 -13.74 -3.21
N GLU A 80 -0.26 -13.50 -4.24
CA GLU A 80 1.03 -14.16 -4.44
C GLU A 80 2.25 -13.39 -3.90
N LYS A 81 2.11 -12.10 -3.55
CA LYS A 81 3.25 -11.27 -3.14
C LYS A 81 3.58 -11.42 -1.67
N THR A 82 4.82 -11.80 -1.39
CA THR A 82 5.40 -11.73 -0.04
C THR A 82 5.51 -10.27 0.42
N LYS A 83 5.41 -10.05 1.73
CA LYS A 83 5.48 -8.73 2.36
C LYS A 83 6.63 -8.71 3.35
N ILE A 84 7.39 -7.62 3.32
CA ILE A 84 8.47 -7.37 4.27
C ILE A 84 8.02 -6.27 5.21
N TYR A 85 8.11 -6.52 6.50
CA TYR A 85 7.77 -5.55 7.54
C TYR A 85 9.02 -5.16 8.33
N ARG A 86 9.05 -3.91 8.78
CA ARG A 86 10.03 -3.41 9.74
C ARG A 86 9.28 -2.86 10.94
N ALA A 87 9.68 -3.27 12.13
CA ALA A 87 9.14 -2.75 13.38
C ALA A 87 10.28 -2.30 14.27
N LEU A 88 10.13 -1.12 14.89
CA LEU A 88 11.00 -0.70 15.97
C LEU A 88 10.42 -1.25 17.27
N CYS A 89 11.18 -2.10 17.95
CA CYS A 89 10.74 -2.75 19.17
C CYS A 89 11.61 -2.29 20.35
N VAL A 90 11.01 -2.30 21.53
CA VAL A 90 11.69 -2.11 22.80
C VAL A 90 11.34 -3.25 23.75
N THR A 91 12.22 -3.55 24.68
CA THR A 91 11.93 -4.49 25.76
C THR A 91 10.88 -3.89 26.71
N LEU A 92 9.96 -4.71 27.21
CA LEU A 92 8.89 -4.24 28.11
C LEU A 92 9.40 -3.68 29.43
N ASP A 93 10.53 -4.20 29.91
CA ASP A 93 11.20 -3.81 31.15
C ASP A 93 12.26 -2.72 30.96
N GLY A 94 12.45 -2.25 29.71
CA GLY A 94 13.46 -1.25 29.38
C GLY A 94 14.90 -1.78 29.38
N SER A 95 15.11 -3.10 29.50
CA SER A 95 16.44 -3.69 29.44
C SER A 95 17.09 -3.54 28.07
N THR A 96 18.41 -3.50 28.03
CA THR A 96 19.15 -3.51 26.77
C THR A 96 19.36 -4.95 26.31
N LEU A 97 19.06 -5.22 25.05
CA LEU A 97 19.34 -6.53 24.44
C LEU A 97 20.85 -6.77 24.38
N THR A 98 21.26 -7.96 24.76
CA THR A 98 22.65 -8.40 24.63
C THR A 98 22.93 -8.89 23.20
N ALA A 99 24.21 -9.04 22.85
CA ALA A 99 24.60 -9.64 21.57
C ALA A 99 24.08 -11.08 21.44
N GLU A 100 24.07 -11.85 22.53
CA GLU A 100 23.55 -13.22 22.56
C GLU A 100 22.04 -13.26 22.30
N ASP A 101 21.26 -12.31 22.85
CA ASP A 101 19.83 -12.19 22.56
C ASP A 101 19.57 -11.89 21.08
N LEU A 102 20.36 -11.00 20.49
CA LEU A 102 20.28 -10.68 19.08
C LEU A 102 20.64 -11.86 18.18
N ASP A 103 21.68 -12.60 18.53
CA ASP A 103 22.09 -13.80 17.79
C ASP A 103 21.00 -14.89 17.84
N ARG A 104 20.37 -15.07 18.99
CA ARG A 104 19.25 -15.99 19.17
C ARG A 104 18.03 -15.60 18.32
N ILE A 105 17.69 -14.31 18.31
CA ILE A 105 16.58 -13.77 17.51
C ILE A 105 16.88 -13.95 16.01
N ASN A 106 18.07 -13.56 15.57
CA ASN A 106 18.48 -13.64 14.17
C ASN A 106 18.65 -15.08 13.67
N GLY A 107 19.00 -16.01 14.57
CA GLY A 107 19.09 -17.43 14.27
C GLY A 107 17.74 -18.13 14.17
N THR A 108 16.64 -17.49 14.56
CA THR A 108 15.29 -18.05 14.45
C THR A 108 14.83 -17.99 13.00
N THR A 109 14.70 -19.16 12.37
CA THR A 109 14.21 -19.32 11.00
C THR A 109 12.93 -20.16 11.00
N GLU A 110 12.14 -20.03 9.96
CA GLU A 110 10.94 -20.85 9.72
C GLU A 110 9.94 -20.86 10.89
N LEU A 111 9.76 -19.72 11.54
CA LEU A 111 8.79 -19.59 12.61
C LEU A 111 7.36 -19.67 12.06
N VAL A 112 6.67 -20.76 12.39
CA VAL A 112 5.27 -20.95 12.01
C VAL A 112 4.36 -20.36 13.09
N LEU A 113 3.59 -19.34 12.74
CA LEU A 113 2.59 -18.73 13.62
C LEU A 113 1.19 -19.24 13.26
N MET A 114 0.60 -19.99 14.18
CA MET A 114 -0.78 -20.49 14.05
C MET A 114 -1.78 -19.42 14.48
N GLN A 115 -1.90 -18.37 13.70
CA GLN A 115 -2.77 -17.24 14.00
C GLN A 115 -4.15 -17.44 13.37
N LYS A 116 -5.13 -17.79 14.20
CA LYS A 116 -6.51 -18.03 13.76
C LYS A 116 -7.19 -16.78 13.21
N THR A 117 -6.98 -15.64 13.85
CA THR A 117 -7.55 -14.36 13.45
C THR A 117 -6.50 -13.27 13.65
N PRO A 118 -6.10 -12.54 12.61
CA PRO A 118 -5.19 -11.42 12.76
C PRO A 118 -5.78 -10.36 13.69
N LEU A 119 -4.98 -9.89 14.65
CA LEU A 119 -5.32 -8.67 15.38
C LEU A 119 -5.22 -7.50 14.40
N ARG A 120 -6.29 -6.73 14.30
CA ARG A 120 -6.36 -5.56 13.44
C ARG A 120 -6.73 -4.35 14.26
N VAL A 121 -6.11 -3.22 13.95
CA VAL A 121 -6.54 -1.94 14.50
C VAL A 121 -7.93 -1.64 13.95
N LEU A 122 -8.89 -1.41 14.88
CA LEU A 122 -10.22 -0.98 14.50
C LEU A 122 -10.17 0.51 14.20
N HIS A 123 -10.31 0.87 12.93
CA HIS A 123 -10.46 2.27 12.56
C HIS A 123 -11.84 2.75 13.01
N ARG A 124 -11.87 3.78 13.85
CA ARG A 124 -13.09 4.53 14.10
C ARG A 124 -13.23 5.54 12.96
N TYR A 125 -14.27 5.38 12.17
CA TYR A 125 -14.69 6.38 11.18
C TYR A 125 -15.30 7.57 11.88
#